data_d884ad67d7d87286d3dc78a092e632d4
#
_entry.id   d884ad67d7d87286d3dc78a092e632d4
#
_cell.length_a   1.000
_cell.length_b   1.000
_cell.length_c   1.000
_cell.angle_alpha   90.00
_cell.angle_beta   90.00
_cell.angle_gamma   90.00
#
_symmetry.space_group_name_H-M   'P 1'
#
loop_
_entity.id
_entity.type
_entity.pdbx_description
1 polymer ?
#
loop_
_entity_poly.entity_id
_entity_poly.type
_entity_poly.pdbx_seq_one_letter_code
_entity_poly.pdbx_strand_id
1 'polypeptide(L)'
;MQELIINSDGVYKQIALVENGKLVERYEERPDMHRLEGNIYLGRVENVLQGMQAAFVNIGEEKNTFMHIKDVIPKVSNETGNKNELLSKYDIKDYIRVGMPILVQVKKDSTNKKGARVSTNISLPGRFVVL
;
A
#
# COMPACT_ATOMS: atom_id res chain seq x y z
N MET A 1 -24.01 -24.79 -5.13
CA MET A 1 -23.93 -23.94 -6.33
C MET A 1 -23.38 -22.60 -5.90
N GLN A 2 -22.37 -22.09 -6.58
CA GLN A 2 -21.82 -20.74 -6.36
C GLN A 2 -22.33 -19.82 -7.45
N GLU A 3 -22.77 -18.63 -7.08
CA GLU A 3 -23.28 -17.62 -7.98
C GLU A 3 -22.57 -16.29 -7.69
N LEU A 4 -22.08 -15.62 -8.75
CA LEU A 4 -21.55 -14.28 -8.68
C LEU A 4 -22.57 -13.31 -9.26
N ILE A 5 -23.14 -12.48 -8.41
CA ILE A 5 -24.14 -11.48 -8.79
C ILE A 5 -23.45 -10.13 -8.89
N ILE A 6 -23.52 -9.50 -10.06
CA ILE A 6 -22.91 -8.20 -10.31
C ILE A 6 -24.04 -7.23 -10.69
N ASN A 7 -24.18 -6.16 -9.93
CA ASN A 7 -25.05 -5.05 -10.23
C ASN A 7 -24.22 -3.80 -10.51
N SER A 8 -24.47 -3.15 -11.64
CA SER A 8 -23.82 -1.90 -12.01
C SER A 8 -24.88 -0.95 -12.58
N ASP A 9 -25.28 0.02 -11.80
CA ASP A 9 -26.28 1.05 -12.19
C ASP A 9 -25.62 2.32 -12.75
N GLY A 10 -24.31 2.27 -13.04
CA GLY A 10 -23.53 3.39 -13.55
C GLY A 10 -22.93 4.29 -12.47
N VAL A 11 -23.44 4.24 -11.25
CA VAL A 11 -22.93 5.00 -10.09
C VAL A 11 -22.25 4.10 -9.10
N TYR A 12 -22.85 2.97 -8.80
CA TYR A 12 -22.33 1.97 -7.86
C TYR A 12 -22.11 0.64 -8.55
N LYS A 13 -21.02 -0.03 -8.19
CA LYS A 13 -20.84 -1.44 -8.54
C LYS A 13 -20.94 -2.26 -7.27
N GLN A 14 -21.84 -3.21 -7.27
CA GLN A 14 -22.04 -4.15 -6.17
C GLN A 14 -21.81 -5.56 -6.68
N ILE A 15 -20.97 -6.29 -5.97
CA ILE A 15 -20.65 -7.68 -6.30
C ILE A 15 -20.97 -8.52 -5.08
N ALA A 16 -21.76 -9.56 -5.27
CA ALA A 16 -22.13 -10.51 -4.23
C ALA A 16 -21.74 -11.93 -4.63
N LEU A 17 -21.02 -12.61 -3.77
CA LEU A 17 -20.80 -14.05 -3.87
C LEU A 17 -21.86 -14.77 -3.04
N VAL A 18 -22.64 -15.61 -3.70
CA VAL A 18 -23.71 -16.39 -3.07
C VAL A 18 -23.37 -17.88 -3.17
N GLU A 19 -23.40 -18.60 -2.06
CA GLU A 19 -23.22 -20.06 -2.00
C GLU A 19 -24.48 -20.72 -1.44
N ASN A 20 -25.06 -21.63 -2.21
CA ASN A 20 -26.27 -22.36 -1.83
C ASN A 20 -27.40 -21.42 -1.33
N GLY A 21 -27.60 -20.30 -2.02
CA GLY A 21 -28.63 -19.31 -1.69
C GLY A 21 -28.28 -18.39 -0.49
N LYS A 22 -27.06 -18.48 0.06
CA LYS A 22 -26.59 -17.62 1.16
C LYS A 22 -25.51 -16.66 0.67
N LEU A 23 -25.62 -15.38 1.05
CA LEU A 23 -24.60 -14.38 0.80
C LEU A 23 -23.34 -14.72 1.62
N VAL A 24 -22.21 -14.93 0.95
CA VAL A 24 -20.91 -15.23 1.56
C VAL A 24 -20.03 -14.00 1.62
N GLU A 25 -19.93 -13.27 0.51
CA GLU A 25 -19.12 -12.06 0.40
C GLU A 25 -19.86 -10.97 -0.35
N ARG A 26 -19.65 -9.73 0.04
CA ARG A 26 -20.17 -8.54 -0.63
C ARG A 26 -19.07 -7.52 -0.82
N TYR A 27 -18.96 -7.03 -2.04
CA TYR A 27 -18.08 -5.92 -2.42
C TYR A 27 -18.92 -4.78 -2.96
N GLU A 28 -18.56 -3.56 -2.60
CA GLU A 28 -19.20 -2.35 -3.09
C GLU A 28 -18.12 -1.38 -3.53
N GLU A 29 -18.21 -0.89 -4.76
CA GLU A 29 -17.34 0.15 -5.30
C GLU A 29 -18.19 1.39 -5.56
N ARG A 30 -17.78 2.50 -4.94
CA ARG A 30 -18.43 3.81 -5.09
C ARG A 30 -17.52 4.76 -5.84
N PRO A 31 -18.06 5.69 -6.64
CA PRO A 31 -17.26 6.68 -7.36
C PRO A 31 -16.47 7.62 -6.45
N ASP A 32 -16.94 7.83 -5.22
CA ASP A 32 -16.32 8.63 -4.17
C ASP A 32 -15.24 7.89 -3.36
N MET A 33 -15.07 6.60 -3.59
CA MET A 33 -13.97 5.84 -2.99
C MET A 33 -12.68 6.19 -3.70
N HIS A 34 -11.96 7.15 -3.14
CA HIS A 34 -10.65 7.54 -3.62
C HIS A 34 -9.63 6.45 -3.29
N ARG A 35 -9.45 5.51 -4.22
CA ARG A 35 -8.47 4.44 -4.08
C ARG A 35 -7.13 4.93 -4.58
N LEU A 36 -6.15 4.90 -3.69
CA LEU A 36 -4.77 5.28 -3.97
C LEU A 36 -3.88 4.08 -4.27
N GLU A 37 -4.31 2.87 -3.91
CA GLU A 37 -3.51 1.64 -4.04
C GLU A 37 -3.01 1.44 -5.47
N GLY A 38 -1.70 1.23 -5.61
CA GLY A 38 -1.02 1.10 -6.90
C GLY A 38 -0.52 2.42 -7.49
N ASN A 39 -1.03 3.57 -7.07
CA ASN A 39 -0.58 4.87 -7.55
C ASN A 39 0.87 5.16 -7.10
N ILE A 40 1.58 5.91 -7.93
CA ILE A 40 2.97 6.32 -7.69
C ILE A 40 3.01 7.83 -7.52
N TYR A 41 3.69 8.28 -6.47
CA TYR A 41 3.82 9.70 -6.12
C TYR A 41 5.28 10.08 -5.90
N LEU A 42 5.63 11.30 -6.27
CA LEU A 42 6.82 11.96 -5.77
C LEU A 42 6.43 12.69 -4.49
N GLY A 43 6.66 12.05 -3.34
CA GLY A 43 6.33 12.59 -2.03
C GLY A 43 7.50 13.32 -1.39
N ARG A 44 7.25 13.88 -0.20
CA ARG A 44 8.26 14.52 0.65
C ARG A 44 8.21 13.89 2.04
N VAL A 45 9.37 13.53 2.56
CA VAL A 45 9.49 13.00 3.92
C VAL A 45 9.21 14.09 4.94
N GLU A 46 8.17 13.93 5.75
CA GLU A 46 7.77 14.88 6.80
C GLU A 46 8.41 14.56 8.14
N ASN A 47 8.51 13.28 8.48
CA ASN A 47 9.06 12.85 9.75
C ASN A 47 9.71 11.46 9.64
N VAL A 48 10.75 11.24 10.46
CA VAL A 48 11.46 9.96 10.57
C VAL A 48 11.47 9.52 12.04
N LEU A 49 10.87 8.38 12.32
CA LEU A 49 10.74 7.79 13.66
C LEU A 49 11.71 6.61 13.80
N GLN A 50 12.90 6.88 14.31
CA GLN A 50 13.96 5.88 14.46
C GLN A 50 13.54 4.72 15.37
N GLY A 51 12.87 5.00 16.48
CA GLY A 51 12.42 3.95 17.42
C GLY A 51 11.43 2.95 16.81
N MET A 52 10.70 3.36 15.76
CA MET A 52 9.78 2.51 15.00
C MET A 52 10.35 2.05 13.66
N GLN A 53 11.55 2.50 13.30
CA GLN A 53 12.15 2.29 12.00
C GLN A 53 11.15 2.61 10.86
N ALA A 54 10.53 3.80 10.95
CA ALA A 54 9.46 4.22 10.07
C ALA A 54 9.58 5.71 9.70
N ALA A 55 8.95 6.09 8.60
CA ALA A 55 8.83 7.47 8.16
C ALA A 55 7.40 7.81 7.77
N PHE A 56 7.05 9.08 7.88
CA PHE A 56 5.84 9.65 7.31
C PHE A 56 6.18 10.47 6.06
N VAL A 57 5.43 10.20 4.99
CA VAL A 57 5.63 10.83 3.68
C VAL A 57 4.35 11.55 3.27
N ASN A 58 4.50 12.81 2.94
CA ASN A 58 3.43 13.62 2.36
C ASN A 58 3.38 13.38 0.85
N ILE A 59 2.25 12.92 0.36
CA ILE A 59 1.96 12.69 -1.07
C ILE A 59 0.89 13.63 -1.61
N GLY A 60 0.49 14.65 -0.84
CA GLY A 60 -0.58 15.59 -1.19
C GLY A 60 -1.96 15.19 -0.66
N GLU A 61 -2.09 14.09 0.05
CA GLU A 61 -3.33 13.66 0.69
C GLU A 61 -3.51 14.29 2.07
N GLU A 62 -4.74 14.28 2.60
CA GLU A 62 -5.07 14.85 3.92
C GLU A 62 -4.24 14.25 5.05
N LYS A 63 -3.96 12.94 4.96
CA LYS A 63 -3.14 12.22 5.94
C LYS A 63 -1.80 11.81 5.34
N ASN A 64 -0.74 12.08 6.08
CA ASN A 64 0.58 11.59 5.70
C ASN A 64 0.58 10.05 5.60
N THR A 65 1.27 9.54 4.60
CA THR A 65 1.43 8.11 4.40
C THR A 65 2.51 7.55 5.32
N PHE A 66 2.41 6.26 5.61
CA PHE A 66 3.33 5.53 6.47
C PHE A 66 4.23 4.62 5.64
N MET A 67 5.53 4.60 5.96
CA MET A 67 6.53 3.75 5.35
C MET A 67 7.45 3.16 6.42
N HIS A 68 7.60 1.84 6.44
CA HIS A 68 8.52 1.15 7.36
C HIS A 68 9.86 0.88 6.66
N ILE A 69 10.96 0.68 7.42
CA ILE A 69 12.30 0.38 6.86
C ILE A 69 12.28 -0.74 5.81
N LYS A 70 11.50 -1.78 6.00
CA LYS A 70 11.33 -2.88 5.03
C LYS A 70 10.71 -2.46 3.69
N ASP A 71 10.05 -1.30 3.66
CA ASP A 71 9.46 -0.74 2.45
C ASP A 71 10.44 0.19 1.72
N VAL A 72 11.59 0.49 2.35
CA VAL A 72 12.68 1.32 1.83
C VAL A 72 13.80 0.49 1.25
N ILE A 73 14.18 -0.58 1.98
CA ILE A 73 15.27 -1.46 1.57
C ILE A 73 14.86 -2.19 0.29
N PRO A 74 15.70 -2.20 -0.77
CA PRO A 74 15.44 -2.99 -1.95
C PRO A 74 15.19 -4.45 -1.57
N LYS A 75 14.20 -5.08 -2.18
CA LYS A 75 14.01 -6.52 -2.04
C LYS A 75 15.18 -7.21 -2.73
N VAL A 76 16.21 -7.55 -1.96
CA VAL A 76 17.27 -8.41 -2.45
C VAL A 76 16.66 -9.80 -2.64
N SER A 77 16.38 -10.13 -3.89
CA SER A 77 16.00 -11.48 -4.27
C SER A 77 17.18 -12.39 -3.93
N ASN A 78 17.01 -13.34 -3.03
CA ASN A 78 17.91 -14.47 -2.72
C ASN A 78 18.74 -14.42 -1.43
N GLU A 79 18.53 -13.55 -0.48
CA GLU A 79 19.12 -13.78 0.83
C GLU A 79 18.24 -14.74 1.65
N THR A 80 18.69 -15.96 1.79
CA THR A 80 18.15 -17.04 2.65
C THR A 80 18.36 -16.77 4.15
N GLY A 81 18.36 -15.49 4.56
CA GLY A 81 18.50 -15.04 5.93
C GLY A 81 17.15 -14.78 6.60
N ASN A 82 17.12 -14.94 7.92
CA ASN A 82 15.96 -14.59 8.73
C ASN A 82 15.65 -13.09 8.56
N LYS A 83 14.47 -12.74 8.03
CA LYS A 83 14.06 -11.36 7.73
C LYS A 83 14.28 -10.39 8.91
N ASN A 84 14.17 -10.89 10.13
CA ASN A 84 14.33 -10.07 11.34
C ASN A 84 15.82 -9.75 11.63
N GLU A 85 16.73 -10.65 11.30
CA GLU A 85 18.17 -10.41 11.45
C GLU A 85 18.70 -9.43 10.40
N LEU A 86 18.19 -9.51 9.18
CA LEU A 86 18.51 -8.54 8.13
C LEU A 86 18.04 -7.13 8.49
N LEU A 87 16.83 -7.00 9.01
CA LEU A 87 16.27 -5.70 9.39
C LEU A 87 17.00 -5.06 10.57
N SER A 88 17.62 -5.85 11.46
CA SER A 88 18.40 -5.31 12.59
C SER A 88 19.72 -4.65 12.18
N LYS A 89 20.19 -4.89 10.95
CA LYS A 89 21.42 -4.30 10.40
C LYS A 89 21.20 -2.93 9.76
N TYR A 90 19.95 -2.53 9.53
CA TYR A 90 19.63 -1.31 8.79
C TYR A 90 18.97 -0.29 9.71
N ASP A 91 19.41 0.96 9.63
CA ASP A 91 18.72 2.11 10.26
C ASP A 91 18.04 2.94 9.18
N ILE A 92 16.78 3.29 9.40
CA ILE A 92 16.00 4.10 8.45
C ILE A 92 16.65 5.44 8.15
N LYS A 93 17.40 6.01 9.12
CA LYS A 93 18.12 7.27 8.95
C LYS A 93 19.25 7.21 7.93
N ASP A 94 19.77 6.02 7.64
CA ASP A 94 20.81 5.85 6.62
C ASP A 94 20.25 6.02 5.21
N TYR A 95 18.94 5.82 5.06
CA TYR A 95 18.25 5.86 3.77
C TYR A 95 17.38 7.08 3.57
N ILE A 96 16.79 7.62 4.65
CA ILE A 96 15.74 8.63 4.58
C ILE A 96 16.01 9.76 5.55
N ARG A 97 15.84 11.00 5.05
CA ARG A 97 15.97 12.23 5.83
C ARG A 97 14.73 13.08 5.68
N VAL A 98 14.38 13.81 6.73
CA VAL A 98 13.29 14.79 6.71
C VAL A 98 13.53 15.83 5.61
N GLY A 99 12.47 16.17 4.86
CA GLY A 99 12.51 17.09 3.73
C GLY A 99 12.96 16.48 2.41
N MET A 100 13.46 15.25 2.41
CA MET A 100 13.91 14.55 1.21
C MET A 100 12.73 14.26 0.27
N PRO A 101 12.84 14.54 -1.05
CA PRO A 101 11.89 14.04 -2.04
C PRO A 101 12.08 12.53 -2.22
N ILE A 102 10.98 11.79 -2.33
CA ILE A 102 11.03 10.34 -2.43
C ILE A 102 9.93 9.82 -3.35
N LEU A 103 10.30 8.92 -4.27
CA LEU A 103 9.34 8.25 -5.13
C LEU A 103 8.77 7.04 -4.41
N VAL A 104 7.44 7.01 -4.28
CA VAL A 104 6.74 5.96 -3.52
C VAL A 104 5.52 5.46 -4.27
N GLN A 105 5.22 4.18 -4.07
CA GLN A 105 3.98 3.56 -4.52
C GLN A 105 3.10 3.20 -3.33
N VAL A 106 1.81 3.51 -3.44
CA VAL A 106 0.83 3.12 -2.43
C VAL A 106 0.60 1.61 -2.48
N LYS A 107 0.81 0.94 -1.35
CA LYS A 107 0.62 -0.51 -1.19
C LYS A 107 -0.67 -0.88 -0.49
N LYS A 108 -1.20 0.05 0.32
CA LYS A 108 -2.51 -0.07 0.98
C LYS A 108 -3.14 1.30 1.13
N ASP A 109 -4.42 1.38 0.88
CA ASP A 109 -5.19 2.60 1.08
C ASP A 109 -5.24 3.03 2.54
N SER A 110 -5.53 4.32 2.74
CA SER A 110 -5.80 4.88 4.05
C SER A 110 -7.07 4.27 4.65
N THR A 111 -7.12 4.29 5.96
CA THR A 111 -8.32 3.97 6.73
C THR A 111 -8.76 5.19 7.51
N ASN A 112 -9.96 5.14 8.12
CA ASN A 112 -10.45 6.26 8.95
C ASN A 112 -9.47 6.67 10.06
N LYS A 113 -8.62 5.75 10.53
CA LYS A 113 -7.68 5.98 11.64
C LYS A 113 -6.22 6.15 11.20
N LYS A 114 -5.82 5.63 10.03
CA LYS A 114 -4.41 5.57 9.60
C LYS A 114 -4.27 6.04 8.16
N GLY A 115 -3.18 6.76 7.87
CA GLY A 115 -2.78 7.10 6.50
C GLY A 115 -2.43 5.86 5.67
N ALA A 116 -2.39 6.03 4.37
CA ALA A 116 -2.01 4.98 3.43
C ALA A 116 -0.59 4.46 3.70
N ARG A 117 -0.32 3.21 3.34
CA ARG A 117 1.02 2.65 3.42
C ARG A 117 1.69 2.73 2.05
N VAL A 118 2.93 3.20 2.05
CA VAL A 118 3.73 3.36 0.83
C VAL A 118 5.05 2.59 0.90
N SER A 119 5.66 2.36 -0.26
CA SER A 119 6.94 1.70 -0.41
C SER A 119 7.73 2.31 -1.57
N THR A 120 9.06 2.35 -1.45
CA THR A 120 9.96 2.69 -2.57
C THR A 120 10.14 1.53 -3.55
N ASN A 121 9.75 0.32 -3.15
CA ASN A 121 9.76 -0.86 -4.01
C ASN A 121 8.56 -0.80 -4.97
N ILE A 122 8.77 -0.14 -6.10
CA ILE A 122 7.74 0.03 -7.13
C ILE A 122 7.53 -1.30 -7.84
N SER A 123 6.28 -1.62 -8.14
CA SER A 123 5.86 -2.82 -8.81
C SER A 123 4.84 -2.45 -9.87
N LEU A 124 5.09 -2.84 -11.10
CA LEU A 124 4.22 -2.56 -12.25
C LEU A 124 3.62 -3.88 -12.75
N PRO A 125 2.41 -4.22 -12.30
CA PRO A 125 1.76 -5.45 -12.72
C PRO A 125 1.25 -5.33 -14.15
N GLY A 126 1.69 -6.23 -15.02
CA GLY A 126 1.11 -6.47 -16.32
C GLY A 126 0.17 -7.69 -16.30
N ARG A 127 -0.39 -8.03 -17.45
CA ARG A 127 -1.33 -9.16 -17.56
C ARG A 127 -0.71 -10.51 -17.20
N PHE A 128 0.56 -10.72 -17.54
CA PHE A 128 1.24 -12.01 -17.37
C PHE A 128 2.56 -11.91 -16.60
N VAL A 129 3.06 -10.70 -16.35
CA VAL A 129 4.33 -10.45 -15.67
C VAL A 129 4.20 -9.26 -14.72
N VAL A 130 5.04 -9.22 -13.71
CA VAL A 130 5.19 -8.08 -12.79
C VAL A 130 6.63 -7.60 -12.88
N LEU A 131 6.81 -6.31 -13.15
CA LEU A 131 8.08 -5.63 -13.15
C LEU A 131 8.36 -5.04 -11.77
#